data_da80c7cc559ea65d9abcea34c8d3fc89
#
_entry.id   da80c7cc559ea65d9abcea34c8d3fc89
#
_cell.length_a   1.000
_cell.length_b   1.000
_cell.length_c   1.000
_cell.angle_alpha   90.00
_cell.angle_beta   90.00
_cell.angle_gamma   90.00
#
_symmetry.space_group_name_H-M   'P 1'
#
loop_
_entity.id
_entity.type
_entity.pdbx_description
1 polymer ?
#
loop_
_entity_poly.entity_id
_entity_poly.type
_entity_poly.pdbx_seq_one_letter_code
_entity_poly.pdbx_strand_id
1 'polypeptide(L)'
;MVGQRDSVFERDDVESLLSGYRPLPGIFDEMVDRDGRVRAHWQPLLAMLAGLGPKEPSRRFAAADRHLRDSGVFYRVYEDAAGVERPWPLSHVPLLIDGSEWQALKAGLVQRAELLEAVLADAYGSANLVREGRLPAVVIAGNPEFLRPLVGVAPAGGAHLRFYAVDVGRSPDGHWWVLGDRTQAPSGAGYALENRLALSRAMPEVYRGLKVERLAPFFQAFQAELSALNRQDDSRVCVLTPGPMNETYFEHAYLARYLGFLVLLQATGLHENIGSTLLLVL
;
A
#
# COMPACT_ATOMS: atom_id res chain seq x y z
N MET A 1 27.44 -36.95 -2.86
CA MET A 1 26.60 -36.78 -4.06
C MET A 1 25.18 -36.64 -3.62
N VAL A 2 24.71 -35.42 -3.41
CA VAL A 2 23.29 -35.09 -3.11
C VAL A 2 22.70 -34.63 -4.44
N GLY A 3 21.83 -35.48 -4.98
CA GLY A 3 21.19 -35.24 -6.26
C GLY A 3 20.34 -34.01 -6.22
N GLN A 4 20.60 -33.12 -7.12
CA GLN A 4 19.77 -31.99 -7.55
C GLN A 4 18.43 -32.58 -8.05
N ARG A 5 17.38 -32.47 -7.26
CA ARG A 5 16.02 -32.63 -7.75
C ARG A 5 15.63 -31.33 -8.39
N ASP A 6 15.98 -31.16 -9.65
CA ASP A 6 15.36 -30.19 -10.53
C ASP A 6 13.88 -30.54 -10.60
N SER A 7 13.03 -29.67 -10.08
CA SER A 7 11.58 -29.80 -10.16
C SER A 7 11.15 -29.59 -11.60
N VAL A 8 11.07 -30.65 -12.36
CA VAL A 8 10.39 -30.72 -13.64
C VAL A 8 8.90 -30.68 -13.34
N PHE A 9 8.35 -29.50 -13.12
CA PHE A 9 6.92 -29.28 -13.34
C PHE A 9 6.73 -29.23 -14.86
N GLU A 10 6.02 -30.21 -15.38
CA GLU A 10 5.86 -30.37 -16.81
C GLU A 10 5.05 -29.18 -17.36
N ARG A 11 5.39 -28.71 -18.56
CA ARG A 11 4.66 -27.66 -19.29
C ARG A 11 3.15 -27.98 -19.38
N ASP A 12 2.83 -29.25 -19.52
CA ASP A 12 1.48 -29.76 -19.65
C ASP A 12 0.59 -29.44 -18.43
N ASP A 13 1.15 -29.37 -17.21
CA ASP A 13 0.39 -29.06 -15.99
C ASP A 13 -0.04 -27.58 -15.96
N VAL A 14 0.82 -26.67 -16.42
CA VAL A 14 0.51 -25.24 -16.49
C VAL A 14 -0.48 -24.96 -17.62
N GLU A 15 -0.34 -25.62 -18.76
CA GLU A 15 -1.30 -25.52 -19.87
C GLU A 15 -2.68 -26.03 -19.47
N SER A 16 -2.73 -27.13 -18.73
CA SER A 16 -3.97 -27.64 -18.16
C SER A 16 -4.62 -26.64 -17.19
N LEU A 17 -3.83 -26.02 -16.29
CA LEU A 17 -4.30 -24.99 -15.35
C LEU A 17 -4.91 -23.79 -16.09
N LEU A 18 -4.33 -23.40 -17.23
CA LEU A 18 -4.75 -22.26 -18.03
C LEU A 18 -5.74 -22.59 -19.15
N SER A 19 -6.17 -23.85 -19.29
CA SER A 19 -7.03 -24.29 -20.42
C SER A 19 -8.33 -23.48 -20.57
N GLY A 20 -8.88 -23.00 -19.43
CA GLY A 20 -10.08 -22.15 -19.39
C GLY A 20 -9.80 -20.65 -19.34
N TYR A 21 -8.53 -20.23 -19.24
CA TYR A 21 -8.20 -18.81 -19.14
C TYR A 21 -8.35 -18.10 -20.48
N ARG A 22 -8.97 -16.94 -20.47
CA ARG A 22 -9.13 -16.08 -21.65
C ARG A 22 -8.84 -14.63 -21.26
N PRO A 23 -7.81 -14.00 -21.84
CA PRO A 23 -7.56 -12.57 -21.65
C PRO A 23 -8.78 -11.74 -22.05
N LEU A 24 -9.05 -10.67 -21.30
CA LEU A 24 -10.11 -9.75 -21.66
C LEU A 24 -9.72 -8.91 -22.88
N PRO A 25 -10.58 -8.79 -23.90
CA PRO A 25 -10.27 -7.98 -25.08
C PRO A 25 -10.04 -6.50 -24.72
N GLY A 26 -9.01 -5.89 -25.31
CA GLY A 26 -8.73 -4.46 -25.14
C GLY A 26 -8.15 -4.07 -23.78
N ILE A 27 -7.78 -5.04 -22.93
CA ILE A 27 -7.13 -4.82 -21.65
C ILE A 27 -5.75 -5.45 -21.68
N PHE A 28 -4.78 -4.83 -21.03
CA PHE A 28 -3.46 -5.43 -20.82
C PHE A 28 -3.60 -6.62 -19.88
N ASP A 29 -3.13 -7.77 -20.31
CA ASP A 29 -3.11 -8.96 -19.47
C ASP A 29 -1.76 -9.06 -18.74
N GLU A 30 -1.81 -9.14 -17.41
CA GLU A 30 -0.61 -9.18 -16.57
C GLU A 30 0.10 -10.52 -16.61
N MET A 31 -0.62 -11.62 -16.88
CA MET A 31 -0.11 -12.98 -16.80
C MET A 31 0.37 -13.51 -18.16
N VAL A 32 -0.35 -13.21 -19.24
CA VAL A 32 0.01 -13.67 -20.57
C VAL A 32 0.32 -12.49 -21.49
N ASP A 33 1.15 -12.73 -22.49
CA ASP A 33 1.48 -11.75 -23.51
C ASP A 33 0.43 -11.76 -24.66
N ARG A 34 0.66 -10.92 -25.67
CA ARG A 34 -0.25 -10.81 -26.84
C ARG A 34 -0.30 -12.08 -27.70
N ASP A 35 0.72 -12.92 -27.60
CA ASP A 35 0.79 -14.21 -28.28
C ASP A 35 0.18 -15.36 -27.48
N GLY A 36 -0.39 -15.04 -26.28
CA GLY A 36 -0.95 -16.02 -25.35
C GLY A 36 0.09 -16.79 -24.54
N ARG A 37 1.35 -16.35 -24.54
CA ARG A 37 2.42 -17.00 -23.78
C ARG A 37 2.47 -16.43 -22.36
N VAL A 38 2.66 -17.31 -21.38
CA VAL A 38 2.86 -16.89 -19.98
C VAL A 38 4.15 -16.06 -19.85
N ARG A 39 4.03 -14.87 -19.25
CA ARG A 39 5.16 -13.99 -18.96
C ARG A 39 6.12 -14.66 -17.98
N ALA A 40 7.42 -14.44 -18.15
CA ALA A 40 8.46 -15.15 -17.40
C ALA A 40 8.31 -15.06 -15.89
N HIS A 41 7.96 -13.89 -15.35
CA HIS A 41 7.80 -13.68 -13.91
C HIS A 41 6.55 -14.38 -13.31
N TRP A 42 5.59 -14.83 -14.13
CA TRP A 42 4.43 -15.60 -13.70
C TRP A 42 4.67 -17.11 -13.68
N GLN A 43 5.62 -17.59 -14.48
CA GLN A 43 5.87 -19.04 -14.64
C GLN A 43 6.11 -19.77 -13.29
N PRO A 44 6.93 -19.24 -12.35
CA PRO A 44 7.15 -19.94 -11.09
C PRO A 44 5.90 -20.07 -10.21
N LEU A 45 5.03 -19.04 -10.20
CA LEU A 45 3.75 -19.11 -9.47
C LEU A 45 2.82 -20.16 -10.07
N LEU A 46 2.68 -20.14 -11.40
CA LEU A 46 1.80 -21.08 -12.11
C LEU A 46 2.28 -22.51 -11.99
N ALA A 47 3.59 -22.75 -12.11
CA ALA A 47 4.18 -24.08 -11.92
C ALA A 47 3.92 -24.61 -10.49
N MET A 48 4.06 -23.76 -9.48
CA MET A 48 3.75 -24.13 -8.10
C MET A 48 2.26 -24.45 -7.93
N LEU A 49 1.35 -23.61 -8.47
CA LEU A 49 -0.09 -23.84 -8.38
C LEU A 49 -0.51 -25.15 -9.09
N ALA A 50 0.03 -25.42 -10.27
CA ALA A 50 -0.19 -26.64 -11.02
C ALA A 50 0.26 -27.89 -10.21
N GLY A 51 1.40 -27.80 -9.53
CA GLY A 51 1.94 -28.89 -8.73
C GLY A 51 1.21 -29.18 -7.41
N LEU A 52 0.32 -28.29 -6.96
CA LEU A 52 -0.42 -28.49 -5.71
C LEU A 52 -1.58 -29.50 -5.82
N GLY A 53 -2.01 -29.83 -7.04
CA GLY A 53 -3.20 -30.64 -7.27
C GLY A 53 -4.51 -29.91 -6.95
N PRO A 54 -5.67 -30.49 -7.31
CA PRO A 54 -6.93 -29.75 -7.46
C PRO A 54 -7.55 -29.21 -6.16
N LYS A 55 -7.27 -29.81 -5.01
CA LYS A 55 -7.89 -29.45 -3.72
C LYS A 55 -7.02 -28.55 -2.83
N GLU A 56 -5.73 -28.60 -3.01
CA GLU A 56 -4.78 -27.90 -2.12
C GLU A 56 -4.83 -26.38 -2.24
N PRO A 57 -4.95 -25.77 -3.45
CA PRO A 57 -5.13 -24.32 -3.57
C PRO A 57 -6.34 -23.81 -2.78
N SER A 58 -7.50 -24.44 -2.94
CA SER A 58 -8.72 -24.04 -2.22
C SER A 58 -8.55 -24.13 -0.70
N ARG A 59 -7.86 -25.17 -0.21
CA ARG A 59 -7.57 -25.33 1.22
C ARG A 59 -6.67 -24.21 1.75
N ARG A 60 -5.61 -23.86 1.01
CA ARG A 60 -4.66 -22.79 1.36
C ARG A 60 -5.31 -21.40 1.32
N PHE A 61 -6.12 -21.14 0.30
CA PHE A 61 -6.86 -19.89 0.18
C PHE A 61 -7.86 -19.72 1.32
N ALA A 62 -8.62 -20.77 1.66
CA ALA A 62 -9.49 -20.75 2.82
C ALA A 62 -8.73 -20.55 4.15
N ALA A 63 -7.49 -21.01 4.26
CA ALA A 63 -6.65 -20.72 5.42
C ALA A 63 -6.21 -19.27 5.48
N ALA A 64 -5.89 -18.63 4.34
CA ALA A 64 -5.61 -17.20 4.27
C ALA A 64 -6.82 -16.35 4.68
N ASP A 65 -8.01 -16.69 4.18
CA ASP A 65 -9.27 -16.02 4.56
C ASP A 65 -9.58 -16.16 6.04
N ARG A 66 -9.37 -17.36 6.61
CA ARG A 66 -9.52 -17.55 8.07
C ARG A 66 -8.54 -16.69 8.84
N HIS A 67 -7.27 -16.66 8.43
CA HIS A 67 -6.27 -15.82 9.08
C HIS A 67 -6.70 -14.37 9.12
N LEU A 68 -7.18 -13.81 8.00
CA LEU A 68 -7.65 -12.42 7.97
C LEU A 68 -8.84 -12.20 8.91
N ARG A 69 -9.82 -13.09 8.91
CA ARG A 69 -10.97 -13.01 9.83
C ARG A 69 -10.54 -13.08 11.30
N ASP A 70 -9.67 -14.03 11.64
CA ASP A 70 -9.19 -14.23 13.00
C ASP A 70 -8.31 -13.06 13.48
N SER A 71 -7.63 -12.37 12.56
CA SER A 71 -6.87 -11.13 12.80
C SER A 71 -7.76 -9.88 12.88
N GLY A 72 -9.07 -10.01 12.67
CA GLY A 72 -10.01 -8.90 12.70
C GLY A 72 -9.88 -7.94 11.52
N VAL A 73 -9.40 -8.45 10.37
CA VAL A 73 -9.25 -7.65 9.14
C VAL A 73 -10.59 -7.58 8.44
N PHE A 74 -11.27 -6.47 8.62
CA PHE A 74 -12.56 -6.19 7.98
C PHE A 74 -12.62 -4.74 7.54
N TYR A 75 -13.52 -4.48 6.61
CA TYR A 75 -13.86 -3.16 6.12
C TYR A 75 -15.31 -2.88 6.48
N ARG A 76 -15.57 -1.73 7.10
CA ARG A 76 -16.94 -1.30 7.40
C ARG A 76 -17.47 -0.41 6.29
N VAL A 77 -18.66 -0.73 5.79
CA VAL A 77 -19.38 0.10 4.82
C VAL A 77 -20.51 0.80 5.55
N TYR A 78 -20.44 2.11 5.65
CA TYR A 78 -21.41 2.92 6.41
C TYR A 78 -22.74 3.15 5.68
N GLU A 79 -22.79 2.90 4.38
CA GLU A 79 -24.01 3.08 3.58
C GLU A 79 -25.07 1.98 3.82
N ASP A 80 -24.69 0.87 4.43
CA ASP A 80 -25.62 -0.16 4.84
C ASP A 80 -26.18 0.16 6.24
N ALA A 81 -27.47 0.45 6.34
CA ALA A 81 -28.18 0.75 7.58
C ALA A 81 -28.03 -0.36 8.67
N ALA A 82 -27.48 -1.52 8.32
CA ALA A 82 -27.20 -2.64 9.20
C ALA A 82 -25.77 -2.65 9.77
N GLY A 83 -24.87 -1.73 9.37
CA GLY A 83 -23.50 -1.68 9.86
C GLY A 83 -22.72 -2.99 9.63
N VAL A 84 -22.95 -3.67 8.51
CA VAL A 84 -22.41 -5.01 8.25
C VAL A 84 -20.90 -4.94 8.05
N GLU A 85 -20.17 -5.59 8.93
CA GLU A 85 -18.75 -5.86 8.74
C GLU A 85 -18.58 -6.77 7.54
N ARG A 86 -17.87 -6.30 6.50
CA ARG A 86 -17.54 -7.12 5.34
C ARG A 86 -16.15 -7.72 5.54
N PRO A 87 -15.98 -9.03 5.31
CA PRO A 87 -14.63 -9.61 5.26
C PRO A 87 -13.77 -8.88 4.24
N TRP A 88 -12.50 -8.66 4.58
CA TRP A 88 -11.56 -8.06 3.65
C TRP A 88 -11.41 -8.92 2.39
N PRO A 89 -11.59 -8.34 1.19
CA PRO A 89 -11.54 -9.11 -0.06
C PRO A 89 -10.09 -9.37 -0.49
N LEU A 90 -9.52 -10.48 -0.03
CA LEU A 90 -8.19 -10.91 -0.44
C LEU A 90 -8.22 -11.53 -1.85
N SER A 91 -7.41 -11.01 -2.77
CA SER A 91 -7.09 -11.75 -4.00
C SER A 91 -6.07 -12.85 -3.69
N HIS A 92 -6.48 -14.11 -3.83
CA HIS A 92 -5.62 -15.25 -3.53
C HIS A 92 -4.49 -15.45 -4.55
N VAL A 93 -4.71 -14.99 -5.79
CA VAL A 93 -3.66 -14.90 -6.80
C VAL A 93 -3.18 -13.45 -6.83
N PRO A 94 -1.98 -13.16 -6.29
CA PRO A 94 -1.48 -11.81 -6.24
C PRO A 94 -1.09 -11.30 -7.62
N LEU A 95 -1.23 -10.00 -7.84
CA LEU A 95 -0.61 -9.34 -9.00
C LEU A 95 0.91 -9.43 -8.85
N LEU A 96 1.57 -9.96 -9.88
CA LEU A 96 3.02 -10.03 -9.97
C LEU A 96 3.53 -8.91 -10.89
N ILE A 97 4.39 -8.06 -10.36
CA ILE A 97 5.08 -7.02 -11.13
C ILE A 97 6.55 -7.45 -11.23
N ASP A 98 7.09 -7.46 -12.45
CA ASP A 98 8.51 -7.76 -12.65
C ASP A 98 9.42 -6.77 -11.92
N GLY A 99 10.55 -7.25 -11.40
CA GLY A 99 11.46 -6.43 -10.61
C GLY A 99 12.02 -5.23 -11.36
N SER A 100 12.34 -5.37 -12.64
CA SER A 100 12.86 -4.27 -13.48
C SER A 100 11.77 -3.23 -13.76
N GLU A 101 10.56 -3.68 -14.04
CA GLU A 101 9.40 -2.82 -14.22
C GLU A 101 9.06 -2.05 -12.93
N TRP A 102 9.08 -2.74 -11.77
CA TRP A 102 8.89 -2.10 -10.47
C TRP A 102 9.92 -1.01 -10.18
N GLN A 103 11.21 -1.23 -10.49
CA GLN A 103 12.24 -0.21 -10.30
C GLN A 103 12.00 1.04 -11.17
N ALA A 104 11.58 0.85 -12.43
CA ALA A 104 11.24 1.97 -13.31
C ALA A 104 10.03 2.76 -12.79
N LEU A 105 8.96 2.06 -12.39
CA LEU A 105 7.77 2.66 -11.79
C LEU A 105 8.13 3.43 -10.51
N LYS A 106 8.86 2.80 -9.59
CA LYS A 106 9.32 3.40 -8.34
C LYS A 106 10.10 4.70 -8.57
N ALA A 107 11.03 4.71 -9.54
CA ALA A 107 11.81 5.91 -9.85
C ALA A 107 10.90 7.08 -10.29
N GLY A 108 9.91 6.80 -11.14
CA GLY A 108 8.93 7.80 -11.56
C GLY A 108 8.05 8.31 -10.41
N LEU A 109 7.63 7.41 -9.50
CA LEU A 109 6.83 7.79 -8.33
C LEU A 109 7.62 8.61 -7.31
N VAL A 110 8.91 8.30 -7.11
CA VAL A 110 9.80 9.11 -6.26
C VAL A 110 9.95 10.51 -6.84
N GLN A 111 10.25 10.64 -8.13
CA GLN A 111 10.33 11.95 -8.81
C GLN A 111 9.03 12.75 -8.65
N ARG A 112 7.87 12.08 -8.76
CA ARG A 112 6.57 12.72 -8.58
C ARG A 112 6.36 13.22 -7.15
N ALA A 113 6.73 12.43 -6.15
CA ALA A 113 6.66 12.83 -4.74
C ALA A 113 7.57 14.01 -4.44
N GLU A 114 8.80 14.04 -4.98
CA GLU A 114 9.72 15.16 -4.87
C GLU A 114 9.16 16.43 -5.51
N LEU A 115 8.51 16.30 -6.67
CA LEU A 115 7.84 17.42 -7.32
C LEU A 115 6.69 17.98 -6.45
N LEU A 116 5.87 17.12 -5.88
CA LEU A 116 4.76 17.52 -5.01
C LEU A 116 5.27 18.18 -3.73
N GLU A 117 6.36 17.67 -3.14
CA GLU A 117 7.04 18.31 -2.01
C GLU A 117 7.53 19.72 -2.39
N ALA A 118 8.16 19.86 -3.55
CA ALA A 118 8.64 21.18 -4.02
C ALA A 118 7.47 22.18 -4.24
N VAL A 119 6.33 21.71 -4.74
CA VAL A 119 5.11 22.52 -4.88
C VAL A 119 4.57 22.95 -3.51
N LEU A 120 4.54 22.04 -2.52
CA LEU A 120 4.12 22.37 -1.16
C LEU A 120 5.08 23.35 -0.50
N ALA A 121 6.39 23.16 -0.63
CA ALA A 121 7.40 24.05 -0.11
C ALA A 121 7.29 25.47 -0.70
N ASP A 122 7.00 25.60 -1.99
CA ASP A 122 6.74 26.89 -2.62
C ASP A 122 5.42 27.51 -2.13
N ALA A 123 4.35 26.73 -2.01
CA ALA A 123 3.03 27.20 -1.58
C ALA A 123 3.05 27.73 -0.13
N TYR A 124 3.75 27.07 0.77
CA TYR A 124 3.94 27.51 2.16
C TYR A 124 5.12 28.50 2.34
N GLY A 125 5.91 28.72 1.29
CA GLY A 125 7.04 29.65 1.26
C GLY A 125 6.76 30.92 0.47
N SER A 126 7.50 31.10 -0.62
CA SER A 126 7.49 32.32 -1.45
C SER A 126 6.34 32.40 -2.45
N ALA A 127 5.59 31.32 -2.67
CA ALA A 127 4.51 31.22 -3.65
C ALA A 127 4.89 31.68 -5.07
N ASN A 128 6.11 31.33 -5.51
CA ASN A 128 6.64 31.71 -6.81
C ASN A 128 5.78 31.18 -7.96
N LEU A 129 5.30 29.94 -7.85
CA LEU A 129 4.46 29.33 -8.88
C LEU A 129 3.18 30.13 -9.13
N VAL A 130 2.60 30.72 -8.08
CA VAL A 130 1.43 31.60 -8.19
C VAL A 130 1.83 32.96 -8.74
N ARG A 131 2.90 33.56 -8.21
CA ARG A 131 3.37 34.88 -8.64
C ARG A 131 3.80 34.92 -10.10
N GLU A 132 4.36 33.83 -10.60
CA GLU A 132 4.77 33.69 -12.00
C GLU A 132 3.63 33.23 -12.93
N GLY A 133 2.43 33.05 -12.39
CA GLY A 133 1.25 32.61 -13.15
C GLY A 133 1.30 31.16 -13.63
N ARG A 134 2.20 30.33 -13.08
CA ARG A 134 2.32 28.89 -13.41
C ARG A 134 1.26 28.05 -12.71
N LEU A 135 0.82 28.46 -11.51
CA LEU A 135 -0.23 27.85 -10.75
C LEU A 135 -1.32 28.86 -10.43
N PRO A 136 -2.59 28.61 -10.77
CA PRO A 136 -3.68 29.50 -10.39
C PRO A 136 -3.80 29.65 -8.88
N ALA A 137 -3.88 30.87 -8.36
CA ALA A 137 -3.97 31.13 -6.92
C ALA A 137 -5.13 30.41 -6.23
N VAL A 138 -6.25 30.19 -6.95
CA VAL A 138 -7.42 29.51 -6.43
C VAL A 138 -7.14 28.03 -6.04
N VAL A 139 -6.18 27.38 -6.69
CA VAL A 139 -5.80 26.01 -6.37
C VAL A 139 -5.25 25.91 -4.94
N ILE A 140 -4.52 26.93 -4.49
CA ILE A 140 -3.99 27.00 -3.13
C ILE A 140 -4.99 27.67 -2.19
N ALA A 141 -5.34 28.93 -2.48
CA ALA A 141 -6.14 29.75 -1.58
C ALA A 141 -7.61 29.29 -1.44
N GLY A 142 -8.12 28.58 -2.44
CA GLY A 142 -9.48 27.99 -2.43
C GLY A 142 -9.54 26.59 -1.79
N ASN A 143 -8.40 25.99 -1.48
CA ASN A 143 -8.38 24.69 -0.81
C ASN A 143 -8.61 24.87 0.70
N PRO A 144 -9.66 24.26 1.29
CA PRO A 144 -9.94 24.37 2.73
C PRO A 144 -8.84 23.76 3.60
N GLU A 145 -8.06 22.82 3.07
CA GLU A 145 -6.95 22.17 3.77
C GLU A 145 -5.66 23.03 3.76
N PHE A 146 -5.64 24.14 3.03
CA PHE A 146 -4.49 25.05 3.04
C PHE A 146 -4.45 25.87 4.34
N LEU A 147 -3.50 25.55 5.21
CA LEU A 147 -3.35 26.16 6.53
C LEU A 147 -2.58 27.49 6.45
N ARG A 148 -3.26 28.58 6.17
CA ARG A 148 -2.66 29.93 6.05
C ARG A 148 -1.74 30.35 7.20
N PRO A 149 -2.03 30.01 8.48
CA PRO A 149 -1.13 30.32 9.60
C PRO A 149 0.25 29.68 9.52
N LEU A 150 0.40 28.63 8.72
CA LEU A 150 1.67 27.91 8.53
C LEU A 150 2.53 28.46 7.39
N VAL A 151 2.06 29.47 6.66
CA VAL A 151 2.87 30.13 5.63
C VAL A 151 4.09 30.77 6.27
N GLY A 152 5.29 30.45 5.75
CA GLY A 152 6.57 30.88 6.29
C GLY A 152 7.08 30.08 7.49
N VAL A 153 6.34 29.07 7.95
CA VAL A 153 6.79 28.19 9.02
C VAL A 153 7.50 26.97 8.41
N ALA A 154 8.77 26.77 8.77
CA ALA A 154 9.51 25.60 8.32
C ALA A 154 8.94 24.33 8.98
N PRO A 155 8.63 23.29 8.20
CA PRO A 155 8.13 22.03 8.76
C PRO A 155 9.22 21.33 9.57
N ALA A 156 8.82 20.61 10.62
CA ALA A 156 9.75 19.78 11.38
C ALA A 156 10.47 18.80 10.45
N GLY A 157 11.79 18.65 10.58
CA GLY A 157 12.59 17.79 9.70
C GLY A 157 12.70 18.24 8.23
N GLY A 158 12.20 19.44 7.87
CA GLY A 158 12.45 20.08 6.57
C GLY A 158 11.56 19.65 5.41
N ALA A 159 10.62 18.72 5.58
CA ALA A 159 9.70 18.28 4.52
C ALA A 159 8.23 18.40 4.94
N HIS A 160 7.36 18.77 4.01
CA HIS A 160 5.91 18.83 4.21
C HIS A 160 5.26 17.46 3.95
N LEU A 161 5.67 16.78 2.88
CA LEU A 161 5.14 15.51 2.45
C LEU A 161 5.91 14.35 3.12
N ARG A 162 5.29 13.71 4.10
CA ARG A 162 5.91 12.63 4.90
C ARG A 162 5.51 11.25 4.46
N PHE A 163 4.28 11.12 4.04
CA PHE A 163 3.73 9.86 3.63
C PHE A 163 2.92 10.09 2.35
N TYR A 164 3.34 9.42 1.29
CA TYR A 164 2.74 9.55 -0.03
C TYR A 164 2.29 8.19 -0.53
N ALA A 165 1.07 8.11 -0.97
CA ALA A 165 0.54 6.98 -1.69
C ALA A 165 -0.02 7.43 -3.04
N VAL A 166 -0.12 6.50 -3.97
CA VAL A 166 -0.55 6.78 -5.33
C VAL A 166 -1.40 5.64 -5.86
N ASP A 167 -2.49 6.00 -6.52
CA ASP A 167 -3.28 5.06 -7.29
C ASP A 167 -2.71 4.99 -8.69
N VAL A 168 -2.32 3.79 -9.13
CA VAL A 168 -1.79 3.56 -10.46
C VAL A 168 -2.67 2.57 -11.23
N GLY A 169 -2.76 2.76 -12.52
CA GLY A 169 -3.46 1.85 -13.42
C GLY A 169 -2.60 1.53 -14.63
N ARG A 170 -2.86 0.38 -15.24
CA ARG A 170 -2.19 -0.02 -16.47
C ARG A 170 -3.12 0.18 -17.66
N SER A 171 -2.63 0.89 -18.67
CA SER A 171 -3.34 1.08 -19.93
C SER A 171 -3.26 -0.18 -20.84
N PRO A 172 -4.12 -0.29 -21.86
CA PRO A 172 -4.15 -1.46 -22.74
C PRO A 172 -2.83 -1.74 -23.48
N ASP A 173 -2.00 -0.72 -23.65
CA ASP A 173 -0.67 -0.83 -24.27
C ASP A 173 0.43 -1.25 -23.26
N GLY A 174 0.08 -1.38 -21.98
CA GLY A 174 0.97 -1.84 -20.91
C GLY A 174 1.68 -0.73 -20.14
N HIS A 175 1.43 0.54 -20.45
CA HIS A 175 2.04 1.65 -19.70
C HIS A 175 1.34 1.89 -18.36
N TRP A 176 2.12 2.24 -17.33
CA TRP A 176 1.61 2.67 -16.06
C TRP A 176 1.20 4.15 -16.08
N TRP A 177 0.05 4.42 -15.53
CA TRP A 177 -0.50 5.77 -15.35
C TRP A 177 -0.80 6.03 -13.90
N VAL A 178 -0.50 7.23 -13.43
CA VAL A 178 -0.96 7.71 -12.14
C VAL A 178 -2.41 8.17 -12.31
N LEU A 179 -3.30 7.57 -11.52
CA LEU A 179 -4.73 7.89 -11.50
C LEU A 179 -5.06 8.92 -10.44
N GLY A 180 -4.32 8.92 -9.33
CA GLY A 180 -4.51 9.88 -8.24
C GLY A 180 -3.36 9.87 -7.25
N ASP A 181 -3.09 11.02 -6.67
CA ASP A 181 -2.11 11.22 -5.61
C ASP A 181 -2.82 11.31 -4.26
N ARG A 182 -2.30 10.61 -3.26
CA ARG A 182 -2.77 10.67 -1.88
C ARG A 182 -1.65 11.23 -1.02
N THR A 183 -1.73 12.53 -0.77
CA THR A 183 -0.69 13.30 -0.05
C THR A 183 -1.06 13.59 1.39
N GLN A 184 -2.30 13.30 1.78
CA GLN A 184 -2.80 13.53 3.13
C GLN A 184 -3.33 12.22 3.72
N ALA A 185 -2.73 11.79 4.82
CA ALA A 185 -3.14 10.62 5.60
C ALA A 185 -3.54 9.39 4.74
N PRO A 186 -2.69 8.92 3.80
CA PRO A 186 -3.08 7.82 2.92
C PRO A 186 -3.24 6.52 3.71
N SER A 187 -4.37 5.84 3.51
CA SER A 187 -4.65 4.51 4.04
C SER A 187 -4.20 3.40 3.10
N GLY A 188 -4.11 2.17 3.60
CA GLY A 188 -3.85 0.97 2.81
C GLY A 188 -2.56 0.23 3.16
N ALA A 189 -1.57 0.88 3.79
CA ALA A 189 -0.29 0.26 4.13
C ALA A 189 -0.43 -0.92 5.11
N GLY A 190 -1.30 -0.81 6.10
CA GLY A 190 -1.59 -1.86 7.07
C GLY A 190 -2.28 -3.05 6.41
N TYR A 191 -3.24 -2.81 5.54
CA TYR A 191 -3.91 -3.85 4.75
C TYR A 191 -2.92 -4.55 3.80
N ALA A 192 -2.05 -3.80 3.14
CA ALA A 192 -1.01 -4.37 2.27
C ALA A 192 -0.07 -5.30 3.04
N LEU A 193 0.33 -4.92 4.26
CA LEU A 193 1.16 -5.75 5.12
C LEU A 193 0.43 -7.03 5.54
N GLU A 194 -0.83 -6.94 5.96
CA GLU A 194 -1.59 -8.11 6.39
C GLU A 194 -1.91 -9.05 5.21
N ASN A 195 -2.25 -8.52 4.03
CA ASN A 195 -2.36 -9.31 2.80
C ASN A 195 -1.07 -10.08 2.51
N ARG A 196 0.09 -9.41 2.66
CA ARG A 196 1.40 -10.03 2.48
C ARG A 196 1.63 -11.17 3.47
N LEU A 197 1.25 -10.99 4.74
CA LEU A 197 1.38 -12.02 5.77
C LEU A 197 0.45 -13.20 5.50
N ALA A 198 -0.81 -12.95 5.18
CA ALA A 198 -1.79 -13.99 4.86
C ALA A 198 -1.33 -14.86 3.68
N LEU A 199 -0.92 -14.23 2.57
CA LEU A 199 -0.45 -14.94 1.38
C LEU A 199 0.88 -15.65 1.63
N SER A 200 1.82 -15.07 2.36
CA SER A 200 3.10 -15.70 2.67
C SER A 200 2.96 -16.95 3.53
N ARG A 201 1.93 -17.01 4.38
CA ARG A 201 1.58 -18.19 5.17
C ARG A 201 0.87 -19.26 4.34
N ALA A 202 -0.01 -18.83 3.43
CA ALA A 202 -0.72 -19.75 2.56
C ALA A 202 0.19 -20.39 1.50
N MET A 203 1.15 -19.62 0.99
CA MET A 203 2.02 -20.02 -0.12
C MET A 203 3.50 -19.69 0.15
N PRO A 204 4.13 -20.24 1.20
CA PRO A 204 5.51 -19.89 1.58
C PRO A 204 6.52 -20.25 0.51
N GLU A 205 6.26 -21.24 -0.32
CA GLU A 205 7.11 -21.67 -1.42
C GLU A 205 7.23 -20.58 -2.50
N VAL A 206 6.11 -19.91 -2.80
CA VAL A 206 6.06 -18.79 -3.77
C VAL A 206 6.98 -17.65 -3.32
N TYR A 207 6.84 -17.25 -2.05
CA TYR A 207 7.63 -16.15 -1.50
C TYR A 207 9.13 -16.45 -1.49
N ARG A 208 9.51 -17.68 -1.26
CA ARG A 208 10.92 -18.12 -1.34
C ARG A 208 11.43 -18.20 -2.77
N GLY A 209 10.62 -18.75 -3.67
CA GLY A 209 11.01 -18.96 -5.08
C GLY A 209 11.07 -17.67 -5.89
N LEU A 210 10.08 -16.76 -5.71
CA LEU A 210 9.99 -15.50 -6.45
C LEU A 210 10.88 -14.38 -5.91
N LYS A 211 11.55 -14.57 -4.77
CA LYS A 211 12.36 -13.52 -4.10
C LYS A 211 11.55 -12.21 -3.93
N VAL A 212 10.31 -12.33 -3.51
CA VAL A 212 9.37 -11.20 -3.35
C VAL A 212 10.00 -10.12 -2.46
N GLU A 213 9.97 -8.85 -2.91
CA GLU A 213 10.50 -7.72 -2.16
C GLU A 213 9.80 -7.58 -0.81
N ARG A 214 10.58 -7.38 0.25
CA ARG A 214 10.06 -7.28 1.62
C ARG A 214 9.50 -5.89 1.88
N LEU A 215 8.38 -5.80 2.60
CA LEU A 215 7.79 -4.53 3.03
C LEU A 215 8.44 -3.96 4.30
N ALA A 216 9.17 -4.78 5.07
CA ALA A 216 9.78 -4.36 6.33
C ALA A 216 10.68 -3.11 6.22
N PRO A 217 11.53 -2.93 5.18
CA PRO A 217 12.33 -1.71 5.06
C PRO A 217 11.49 -0.42 4.96
N PHE A 218 10.33 -0.47 4.28
CA PHE A 218 9.42 0.66 4.22
C PHE A 218 8.90 1.05 5.63
N PHE A 219 8.42 0.08 6.40
CA PHE A 219 7.90 0.34 7.74
C PHE A 219 8.99 0.78 8.72
N GLN A 220 10.21 0.24 8.59
CA GLN A 220 11.36 0.70 9.39
C GLN A 220 11.72 2.16 9.08
N ALA A 221 11.77 2.52 7.79
CA ALA A 221 12.01 3.90 7.38
C ALA A 221 10.90 4.84 7.87
N PHE A 222 9.64 4.42 7.76
CA PHE A 222 8.49 5.18 8.24
C PHE A 222 8.53 5.41 9.77
N GLN A 223 8.82 4.36 10.54
CA GLN A 223 9.00 4.48 12.00
C GLN A 223 10.17 5.41 12.35
N ALA A 224 11.32 5.24 11.70
CA ALA A 224 12.50 6.04 11.95
C ALA A 224 12.27 7.53 11.65
N GLU A 225 11.64 7.83 10.52
CA GLU A 225 11.32 9.21 10.11
C GLU A 225 10.39 9.90 11.12
N LEU A 226 9.32 9.23 11.54
CA LEU A 226 8.40 9.81 12.53
C LEU A 226 9.05 9.96 13.90
N SER A 227 9.87 9.00 14.32
CA SER A 227 10.59 9.08 15.59
C SER A 227 11.62 10.21 15.60
N ALA A 228 12.27 10.50 14.47
CA ALA A 228 13.24 11.58 14.35
C ALA A 228 12.60 12.99 14.43
N LEU A 229 11.29 13.11 14.25
CA LEU A 229 10.58 14.39 14.45
C LEU A 229 10.42 14.75 15.93
N ASN A 230 10.59 13.79 16.82
CA ASN A 230 10.53 14.03 18.25
C ASN A 230 11.77 14.79 18.72
N ARG A 231 11.54 15.97 19.32
CA ARG A 231 12.62 16.86 19.81
C ARG A 231 12.96 16.66 21.28
N GLN A 232 12.19 15.84 21.99
CA GLN A 232 12.37 15.58 23.42
C GLN A 232 12.50 14.08 23.66
N ASP A 233 13.38 13.69 24.57
CA ASP A 233 13.70 12.28 24.86
C ASP A 233 12.49 11.46 25.36
N ASP A 234 11.44 12.11 25.86
CA ASP A 234 10.23 11.46 26.39
C ASP A 234 8.98 11.65 25.50
N SER A 235 9.16 12.10 24.27
CA SER A 235 8.04 12.32 23.35
C SER A 235 7.61 11.03 22.68
N ARG A 236 6.28 10.86 22.50
CA ARG A 236 5.66 9.66 21.94
C ARG A 236 5.02 9.94 20.60
N VAL A 237 5.07 8.96 19.70
CA VAL A 237 4.29 8.98 18.46
C VAL A 237 2.94 8.31 18.74
N CYS A 238 1.87 8.99 18.35
CA CYS A 238 0.52 8.48 18.50
C CYS A 238 -0.22 8.50 17.15
N VAL A 239 -0.98 7.46 16.87
CA VAL A 239 -1.94 7.41 15.78
C VAL A 239 -3.26 7.96 16.25
N LEU A 240 -3.71 9.08 15.67
CA LEU A 240 -5.01 9.65 15.95
C LEU A 240 -6.06 8.95 15.09
N THR A 241 -7.11 8.43 15.71
CA THR A 241 -8.18 7.72 15.03
C THR A 241 -9.56 8.22 15.49
N PRO A 242 -10.56 8.30 14.58
CA PRO A 242 -11.95 8.57 14.94
C PRO A 242 -12.58 7.44 15.79
N GLY A 243 -11.89 6.29 15.92
CA GLY A 243 -12.33 5.19 16.78
C GLY A 243 -12.89 3.99 16.02
N PRO A 244 -13.41 3.00 16.79
CA PRO A 244 -13.82 1.68 16.24
C PRO A 244 -14.93 1.73 15.19
N MET A 245 -15.65 2.84 15.10
CA MET A 245 -16.69 3.03 14.09
C MET A 245 -16.14 3.54 12.76
N ASN A 246 -14.85 3.89 12.67
CA ASN A 246 -14.22 4.29 11.41
C ASN A 246 -13.97 3.06 10.53
N GLU A 247 -14.15 3.22 9.22
CA GLU A 247 -14.00 2.12 8.24
C GLU A 247 -12.57 1.54 8.19
N THR A 248 -11.56 2.38 8.47
CA THR A 248 -10.14 2.00 8.46
C THR A 248 -9.56 1.79 9.87
N TYR A 249 -10.39 1.71 10.90
CA TYR A 249 -9.93 1.55 12.29
C TYR A 249 -8.99 0.35 12.49
N PHE A 250 -9.24 -0.75 11.79
CA PHE A 250 -8.34 -1.89 11.79
C PHE A 250 -6.91 -1.43 11.47
N GLU A 251 -6.73 -0.68 10.38
CA GLU A 251 -5.41 -0.21 9.95
C GLU A 251 -4.74 0.69 10.98
N HIS A 252 -5.50 1.62 11.57
CA HIS A 252 -4.97 2.53 12.59
C HIS A 252 -4.42 1.76 13.80
N ALA A 253 -5.19 0.83 14.34
CA ALA A 253 -4.77 -0.01 15.47
C ALA A 253 -3.62 -0.97 15.09
N TYR A 254 -3.67 -1.52 13.88
CA TYR A 254 -2.67 -2.43 13.36
C TYR A 254 -1.32 -1.74 13.19
N LEU A 255 -1.28 -0.59 12.51
CA LEU A 255 -0.05 0.18 12.30
C LEU A 255 0.53 0.70 13.61
N ALA A 256 -0.31 1.21 14.50
CA ALA A 256 0.15 1.65 15.81
C ALA A 256 0.87 0.51 16.56
N ARG A 257 0.26 -0.67 16.62
CA ARG A 257 0.87 -1.85 17.25
C ARG A 257 2.15 -2.29 16.54
N TYR A 258 2.15 -2.30 15.20
CA TYR A 258 3.30 -2.77 14.42
C TYR A 258 4.50 -1.83 14.53
N LEU A 259 4.25 -0.51 14.56
CA LEU A 259 5.28 0.52 14.67
C LEU A 259 5.66 0.86 16.11
N GLY A 260 4.97 0.30 17.11
CA GLY A 260 5.20 0.61 18.52
C GLY A 260 4.67 2.00 18.95
N PHE A 261 3.65 2.50 18.26
CA PHE A 261 3.00 3.77 18.53
C PHE A 261 1.76 3.59 19.43
N LEU A 262 1.33 4.67 20.06
CA LEU A 262 0.09 4.68 20.83
C LEU A 262 -1.11 4.95 19.90
N VAL A 263 -2.29 4.46 20.27
CA VAL A 263 -3.56 4.84 19.62
C VAL A 263 -4.25 5.88 20.48
N LEU A 264 -4.60 7.02 19.87
CA LEU A 264 -5.40 8.06 20.50
C LEU A 264 -6.76 8.15 19.79
N LEU A 265 -7.83 8.02 20.56
CA LEU A 265 -9.19 8.26 20.08
C LEU A 265 -9.42 9.77 19.96
N GLN A 266 -9.95 10.20 18.82
CA GLN A 266 -10.38 11.58 18.63
C GLN A 266 -11.64 11.85 19.47
N ALA A 267 -11.43 12.35 20.70
CA ALA A 267 -12.52 12.82 21.54
C ALA A 267 -12.66 14.35 21.38
N THR A 268 -13.87 14.84 21.38
CA THR A 268 -14.15 16.29 21.47
C THR A 268 -13.56 16.82 22.76
N GLY A 269 -12.53 17.70 22.70
CA GLY A 269 -11.87 18.28 23.87
C GLY A 269 -10.41 17.89 24.11
N LEU A 270 -9.77 17.22 23.17
CA LEU A 270 -8.38 16.72 23.28
C LEU A 270 -7.28 17.79 23.30
N HIS A 271 -7.64 19.08 23.23
CA HIS A 271 -6.65 20.17 23.07
C HIS A 271 -5.79 20.48 24.31
N GLU A 272 -6.15 19.98 25.50
CA GLU A 272 -5.53 20.48 26.74
C GLU A 272 -4.39 19.61 27.30
N ASN A 273 -4.14 18.37 26.82
CA ASN A 273 -3.20 17.44 27.47
C ASN A 273 -2.25 16.65 26.55
N ILE A 274 -2.01 17.08 25.31
CA ILE A 274 -1.20 16.28 24.38
C ILE A 274 0.32 16.53 24.55
N GLY A 275 0.74 17.53 25.32
CA GLY A 275 2.15 17.77 25.65
C GLY A 275 3.09 17.73 24.43
N SER A 276 4.18 16.99 24.51
CA SER A 276 5.18 16.77 23.45
C SER A 276 4.86 15.59 22.52
N THR A 277 3.58 15.25 22.35
CA THR A 277 3.16 14.10 21.53
C THR A 277 3.09 14.47 20.06
N LEU A 278 3.75 13.69 19.18
CA LEU A 278 3.57 13.77 17.75
C LEU A 278 2.31 13.00 17.35
N LEU A 279 1.36 13.66 16.71
CA LEU A 279 0.14 13.04 16.21
C LEU A 279 0.31 12.63 14.75
N LEU A 280 0.13 11.36 14.48
CA LEU A 280 -0.04 10.82 13.14
C LEU A 280 -1.53 10.63 12.88
N VAL A 281 -2.07 11.38 11.93
CA VAL A 281 -3.45 11.19 11.45
C VAL A 281 -3.39 10.25 10.25
N LEU A 282 -4.16 9.17 10.26
CA LEU A 282 -4.27 8.19 9.17
C LEU A 282 -5.70 8.14 8.63
#